data_1997ee6e1295b043a8f24e3f18fb750d
#
_entry.id   1997ee6e1295b043a8f24e3f18fb750d
#
_cell.length_a   1.000
_cell.length_b   1.000
_cell.length_c   1.000
_cell.angle_alpha   90.00
_cell.angle_beta   90.00
_cell.angle_gamma   90.00
#
_symmetry.space_group_name_H-M   'P 1'
#
loop_
_entity.id
_entity.type
_entity.pdbx_description
1 polymer ?
#
loop_
_entity_poly.entity_id
_entity_poly.type
_entity_poly.pdbx_seq_one_letter_code
_entity_poly.pdbx_strand_id
1 'polypeptide(L)'
;MSKGRIYEFDPILYPRLLWIVKGSGEFVREHFRKKGGEELTEDDVDMRYVDAWVCKCERKSDNRLGIVFFFDTGLEAKQLVHECYHALTAFVSEINADLPDYDSDGMEEFAAYLIEWIFDCCWKVKQGKVK
;
A
#
# COMPACT_ATOMS: atom_id res chain seq x y z
N MET A 1 -3.92 7.59 -21.95
CA MET A 1 -3.34 7.69 -20.60
C MET A 1 -4.43 8.05 -19.60
N SER A 2 -4.50 7.33 -18.51
CA SER A 2 -5.42 7.66 -17.43
C SER A 2 -4.78 8.68 -16.47
N LYS A 3 -5.62 9.38 -15.72
CA LYS A 3 -5.15 10.39 -14.76
C LYS A 3 -5.06 9.78 -13.38
N GLY A 4 -4.08 10.22 -12.63
CA GLY A 4 -3.89 9.80 -11.25
C GLY A 4 -2.65 10.43 -10.64
N ARG A 5 -2.38 10.04 -9.42
CA ARG A 5 -1.20 10.53 -8.71
C ARG A 5 -0.66 9.46 -7.77
N ILE A 6 0.65 9.37 -7.72
CA ILE A 6 1.37 8.46 -6.83
C ILE A 6 2.00 9.29 -5.72
N TYR A 7 1.70 8.95 -4.46
CA TYR A 7 2.32 9.56 -3.28
C TYR A 7 3.29 8.55 -2.71
N GLU A 8 4.57 8.87 -2.68
CA GLU A 8 5.61 7.96 -2.22
C GLU A 8 6.02 8.26 -0.79
N PHE A 9 6.11 7.23 0.03
CA PHE A 9 6.56 7.31 1.41
C PHE A 9 7.63 6.25 1.65
N ASP A 10 8.71 6.64 2.32
CA ASP A 10 9.81 5.74 2.65
C ASP A 10 9.76 5.44 4.15
N PRO A 11 9.54 4.18 4.55
CA PRO A 11 9.55 3.82 5.96
C PRO A 11 10.94 3.80 6.58
N ILE A 12 11.99 4.02 5.77
CA ILE A 12 13.40 4.11 6.19
C ILE A 12 13.94 2.77 6.71
N LEU A 13 13.29 2.17 7.70
CA LEU A 13 13.74 0.92 8.33
C LEU A 13 13.40 -0.34 7.54
N TYR A 14 12.54 -0.22 6.53
CA TYR A 14 12.09 -1.35 5.71
C TYR A 14 12.56 -1.14 4.27
N PRO A 15 12.96 -2.21 3.57
CA PRO A 15 13.54 -2.08 2.23
C PRO A 15 12.51 -1.90 1.12
N ARG A 16 11.29 -1.51 1.45
CA ARG A 16 10.21 -1.32 0.47
C ARG A 16 9.56 0.04 0.67
N LEU A 17 9.17 0.67 -0.42
CA LEU A 17 8.42 1.94 -0.38
C LEU A 17 6.92 1.66 -0.19
N LEU A 18 6.22 2.66 0.31
CA LEU A 18 4.77 2.67 0.31
C LEU A 18 4.31 3.68 -0.73
N TRP A 19 3.51 3.23 -1.69
CA TRP A 19 2.91 4.09 -2.69
C TRP A 19 1.42 4.15 -2.47
N ILE A 20 0.92 5.34 -2.13
CA ILE A 20 -0.52 5.56 -2.04
C ILE A 20 -0.96 6.19 -3.35
N VAL A 21 -1.92 5.57 -4.02
CA VAL A 21 -2.28 5.91 -5.39
C VAL A 21 -3.72 6.40 -5.45
N LYS A 22 -3.90 7.55 -6.07
CA LYS A 22 -5.21 8.08 -6.45
C LYS A 22 -5.37 7.99 -7.97
N GLY A 23 -6.56 7.64 -8.41
CA GLY A 23 -6.84 7.54 -9.84
C GLY A 23 -7.75 6.37 -10.14
N SER A 24 -7.59 5.82 -11.33
CA SER A 24 -8.34 4.63 -11.78
C SER A 24 -7.49 3.37 -11.64
N GLY A 25 -8.14 2.22 -11.75
CA GLY A 25 -7.42 0.94 -11.84
C GLY A 25 -6.51 0.90 -13.07
N GLU A 26 -6.93 1.53 -14.17
CA GLU A 26 -6.11 1.65 -15.37
C GLU A 26 -4.81 2.41 -15.06
N PHE A 27 -4.88 3.51 -14.30
CA PHE A 27 -3.70 4.27 -13.88
C PHE A 27 -2.73 3.38 -13.09
N VAL A 28 -3.24 2.56 -12.17
CA VAL A 28 -2.41 1.63 -11.41
C VAL A 28 -1.72 0.65 -12.36
N ARG A 29 -2.46 0.05 -13.28
CA ARG A 29 -1.90 -0.92 -14.23
C ARG A 29 -0.87 -0.31 -15.18
N GLU A 30 -1.00 0.97 -15.50
CA GLU A 30 -0.03 1.67 -16.34
C GLU A 30 1.32 1.88 -15.65
N HIS A 31 1.31 2.04 -14.32
CA HIS A 31 2.50 2.43 -13.56
C HIS A 31 3.15 1.30 -12.77
N PHE A 32 2.42 0.22 -12.52
CA PHE A 32 2.88 -0.88 -11.68
C PHE A 32 2.63 -2.24 -12.31
N ARG A 33 3.46 -3.21 -11.91
CA ARG A 33 3.25 -4.63 -12.19
C ARG A 33 3.42 -5.41 -10.90
N LYS A 34 2.99 -6.66 -10.89
CA LYS A 34 3.14 -7.51 -9.70
C LYS A 34 4.62 -7.70 -9.38
N LYS A 35 4.93 -7.87 -8.09
CA LYS A 35 6.24 -8.34 -7.68
C LYS A 35 6.50 -9.67 -8.41
N GLY A 36 7.64 -9.78 -9.09
CA GLY A 36 7.95 -10.92 -9.95
C GLY A 36 7.81 -10.65 -11.44
N GLY A 37 7.22 -9.51 -11.81
CA GLY A 37 7.22 -9.02 -13.18
C GLY A 37 5.96 -9.22 -13.99
N GLU A 38 4.97 -9.95 -13.48
CA GLU A 38 3.71 -10.12 -14.18
C GLU A 38 2.91 -8.82 -14.25
N GLU A 39 2.30 -8.56 -15.40
CA GLU A 39 1.44 -7.40 -15.56
C GLU A 39 0.16 -7.55 -14.71
N LEU A 40 -0.29 -6.43 -14.17
CA LEU A 40 -1.59 -6.36 -13.49
C LEU A 40 -2.70 -6.40 -14.54
N THR A 41 -3.75 -7.17 -14.25
CA THR A 41 -4.92 -7.28 -15.12
C THR A 41 -6.07 -6.46 -14.57
N GLU A 42 -7.14 -6.31 -15.36
CA GLU A 42 -8.37 -5.66 -14.88
C GLU A 42 -8.97 -6.40 -13.68
N ASP A 43 -8.84 -7.73 -13.66
CA ASP A 43 -9.35 -8.54 -12.55
C ASP A 43 -8.56 -8.30 -11.26
N ASP A 44 -7.28 -7.96 -11.38
CA ASP A 44 -6.44 -7.65 -10.22
C ASP A 44 -6.83 -6.33 -9.58
N VAL A 45 -7.13 -5.31 -10.37
CA VAL A 45 -7.45 -3.95 -9.89
C VAL A 45 -8.72 -3.47 -10.55
N ASP A 46 -9.86 -3.90 -10.00
CA ASP A 46 -11.18 -3.52 -10.50
C ASP A 46 -11.98 -2.83 -9.38
N MET A 47 -11.92 -1.51 -9.38
CA MET A 47 -12.57 -0.69 -8.36
C MET A 47 -14.10 -0.63 -8.46
N ARG A 48 -14.68 -1.29 -9.46
CA ARG A 48 -16.14 -1.45 -9.51
C ARG A 48 -16.65 -2.36 -8.39
N TYR A 49 -15.77 -3.24 -7.90
CA TYR A 49 -16.14 -4.25 -6.89
C TYR A 49 -15.41 -4.11 -5.57
N VAL A 50 -14.37 -3.27 -5.51
CA VAL A 50 -13.60 -3.04 -4.29
C VAL A 50 -13.36 -1.56 -4.11
N ASP A 51 -13.40 -1.11 -2.86
CA ASP A 51 -13.16 0.30 -2.52
C ASP A 51 -11.69 0.60 -2.25
N ALA A 52 -10.88 -0.45 -2.10
CA ALA A 52 -9.45 -0.32 -1.84
C ALA A 52 -8.73 -1.58 -2.26
N TRP A 53 -7.42 -1.46 -2.47
CA TRP A 53 -6.60 -2.57 -2.94
C TRP A 53 -5.16 -2.36 -2.47
N VAL A 54 -4.56 -3.44 -1.96
CA VAL A 54 -3.17 -3.45 -1.49
C VAL A 54 -2.44 -4.61 -2.14
N CYS A 55 -1.26 -4.35 -2.70
CA CYS A 55 -0.50 -5.38 -3.37
C CYS A 55 1.00 -5.06 -3.37
N LYS A 56 1.81 -6.10 -3.30
CA LYS A 56 3.25 -6.00 -3.51
C LYS A 56 3.50 -5.78 -4.99
N CYS A 57 4.15 -4.69 -5.35
CA CYS A 57 4.33 -4.32 -6.74
C CYS A 57 5.74 -3.86 -7.04
N GLU A 58 6.02 -3.80 -8.33
CA GLU A 58 7.22 -3.23 -8.89
C GLU A 58 6.79 -2.03 -9.72
N ARG A 59 7.43 -0.88 -9.53
CA ARG A 59 7.11 0.31 -10.31
C ARG A 59 7.80 0.23 -11.66
N LYS A 60 7.05 0.43 -12.74
CA LYS A 60 7.56 0.28 -14.10
C LYS A 60 8.66 1.27 -14.45
N SER A 61 8.59 2.50 -13.91
CA SER A 61 9.52 3.55 -14.28
C SER A 61 10.96 3.31 -13.82
N ASP A 62 11.17 2.59 -12.72
CA ASP A 62 12.50 2.41 -12.13
C ASP A 62 12.73 1.01 -11.54
N ASN A 63 11.78 0.11 -11.70
CA ASN A 63 11.83 -1.28 -11.20
C ASN A 63 11.97 -1.40 -9.69
N ARG A 64 11.63 -0.36 -8.94
CA ARG A 64 11.68 -0.43 -7.48
C ARG A 64 10.51 -1.24 -6.94
N LEU A 65 10.76 -1.94 -5.84
CA LEU A 65 9.77 -2.76 -5.16
C LEU A 65 9.12 -1.99 -4.01
N GLY A 66 7.83 -2.17 -3.85
CA GLY A 66 7.09 -1.51 -2.79
C GLY A 66 5.70 -2.09 -2.64
N ILE A 67 4.94 -1.45 -1.75
CA ILE A 67 3.56 -1.81 -1.49
C ILE A 67 2.68 -0.71 -2.10
N VAL A 68 1.82 -1.09 -3.04
CA VAL A 68 0.82 -0.19 -3.60
C VAL A 68 -0.43 -0.25 -2.74
N PHE A 69 -0.88 0.92 -2.31
CA PHE A 69 -2.10 1.08 -1.53
C PHE A 69 -3.01 2.00 -2.33
N PHE A 70 -4.05 1.44 -2.94
CA PHE A 70 -4.98 2.15 -3.78
C PHE A 70 -6.35 2.21 -3.10
N PHE A 71 -6.93 3.40 -2.95
CA PHE A 71 -8.24 3.54 -2.38
C PHE A 71 -8.97 4.75 -2.95
N ASP A 72 -10.30 4.67 -2.93
CA ASP A 72 -11.17 5.80 -3.27
C ASP A 72 -11.21 6.74 -2.06
N THR A 73 -11.20 8.06 -2.33
CA THR A 73 -11.25 9.09 -1.29
C THR A 73 -12.52 9.03 -0.45
N GLY A 74 -13.59 8.38 -0.95
CA GLY A 74 -14.81 8.17 -0.20
C GLY A 74 -14.75 7.04 0.83
N LEU A 75 -13.63 6.32 0.89
CA LEU A 75 -13.45 5.19 1.81
C LEU A 75 -13.58 5.65 3.27
N GLU A 76 -14.39 4.93 4.04
CA GLU A 76 -14.56 5.23 5.46
C GLU A 76 -13.32 4.85 6.27
N ALA A 77 -13.12 5.52 7.41
CA ALA A 77 -11.95 5.28 8.26
C ALA A 77 -11.83 3.81 8.68
N LYS A 78 -12.93 3.16 9.03
CA LYS A 78 -12.90 1.74 9.43
C LYS A 78 -12.45 0.81 8.31
N GLN A 79 -12.84 1.12 7.07
CA GLN A 79 -12.39 0.36 5.90
C GLN A 79 -10.93 0.62 5.62
N LEU A 80 -10.49 1.85 5.82
CA LEU A 80 -9.08 2.21 5.67
C LEU A 80 -8.20 1.44 6.65
N VAL A 81 -8.64 1.33 7.91
CA VAL A 81 -7.91 0.54 8.92
C VAL A 81 -7.81 -0.92 8.50
N HIS A 82 -8.90 -1.49 7.97
CA HIS A 82 -8.91 -2.87 7.46
C HIS A 82 -7.81 -3.05 6.39
N GLU A 83 -7.74 -2.12 5.44
CA GLU A 83 -6.75 -2.19 4.36
C GLU A 83 -5.33 -1.92 4.87
N CYS A 84 -5.17 -1.11 5.91
CA CYS A 84 -3.87 -0.89 6.53
C CYS A 84 -3.30 -2.17 7.13
N TYR A 85 -4.15 -3.06 7.63
CA TYR A 85 -3.70 -4.36 8.11
C TYR A 85 -3.12 -5.20 6.96
N HIS A 86 -3.75 -5.20 5.79
CA HIS A 86 -3.21 -5.88 4.63
C HIS A 86 -1.85 -5.30 4.23
N ALA A 87 -1.69 -3.98 4.27
CA ALA A 87 -0.41 -3.35 3.98
C ALA A 87 0.65 -3.74 5.01
N LEU A 88 0.28 -3.80 6.29
CA LEU A 88 1.18 -4.26 7.35
C LEU A 88 1.68 -5.67 7.07
N THR A 89 0.78 -6.60 6.76
CA THR A 89 1.18 -7.98 6.47
C THR A 89 2.06 -8.07 5.23
N ALA A 90 1.81 -7.24 4.23
CA ALA A 90 2.64 -7.18 3.02
C ALA A 90 4.07 -6.73 3.37
N PHE A 91 4.23 -5.68 4.16
CA PHE A 91 5.55 -5.22 4.59
C PHE A 91 6.28 -6.29 5.40
N VAL A 92 5.60 -6.89 6.37
CA VAL A 92 6.20 -7.91 7.23
C VAL A 92 6.67 -9.11 6.40
N SER A 93 5.87 -9.54 5.43
CA SER A 93 6.24 -10.66 4.56
C SER A 93 7.45 -10.35 3.68
N GLU A 94 7.68 -9.08 3.34
CA GLU A 94 8.83 -8.68 2.52
C GLU A 94 10.17 -8.77 3.25
N ILE A 95 10.15 -8.84 4.57
CA ILE A 95 11.35 -9.07 5.38
C ILE A 95 11.42 -10.51 5.88
N ASN A 96 10.65 -11.42 5.28
CA ASN A 96 10.58 -12.84 5.63
C ASN A 96 10.23 -13.07 7.10
N ALA A 97 9.33 -12.25 7.63
CA ALA A 97 8.87 -12.35 9.01
C ALA A 97 7.38 -12.65 9.05
N ASP A 98 6.94 -13.23 10.15
CA ASP A 98 5.53 -13.38 10.46
C ASP A 98 5.09 -12.22 11.36
N LEU A 99 3.78 -12.00 11.45
CA LEU A 99 3.26 -11.06 12.45
C LEU A 99 3.64 -11.55 13.83
N PRO A 100 4.19 -10.67 14.69
CA PRO A 100 4.60 -11.08 16.02
C PRO A 100 3.39 -11.38 16.92
N ASP A 101 3.57 -12.34 17.82
CA ASP A 101 2.58 -12.61 18.85
C ASP A 101 2.54 -11.46 19.86
N TYR A 102 1.42 -11.35 20.56
CA TYR A 102 1.31 -10.45 21.69
C TYR A 102 2.40 -10.81 22.72
N ASP A 103 3.05 -9.81 23.30
CA ASP A 103 4.16 -9.96 24.25
C ASP A 103 5.47 -10.50 23.67
N SER A 104 5.68 -10.45 22.36
CA SER A 104 6.92 -10.90 21.74
C SER A 104 8.02 -9.82 21.79
N ASP A 105 8.82 -9.76 22.82
CA ASP A 105 10.07 -8.97 22.97
C ASP A 105 10.16 -7.66 22.16
N GLY A 106 9.09 -6.86 22.18
CA GLY A 106 9.05 -5.58 21.47
C GLY A 106 8.71 -5.67 19.98
N MET A 107 8.65 -6.86 19.39
CA MET A 107 8.32 -7.00 17.95
C MET A 107 6.86 -6.65 17.67
N GLU A 108 5.98 -6.89 18.61
CA GLU A 108 4.58 -6.51 18.49
C GLU A 108 4.44 -4.99 18.43
N GLU A 109 5.23 -4.26 19.24
CA GLU A 109 5.26 -2.80 19.19
C GLU A 109 5.77 -2.30 17.83
N PHE A 110 6.74 -2.98 17.25
CA PHE A 110 7.22 -2.65 15.91
C PHE A 110 6.09 -2.70 14.87
N ALA A 111 5.30 -3.78 14.92
CA ALA A 111 4.16 -3.92 14.01
C ALA A 111 3.11 -2.85 14.29
N ALA A 112 2.87 -2.51 15.55
CA ALA A 112 1.92 -1.47 15.92
C ALA A 112 2.35 -0.09 15.41
N TYR A 113 3.63 0.26 15.54
CA TYR A 113 4.16 1.50 14.99
C TYR A 113 4.11 1.52 13.46
N LEU A 114 4.37 0.40 12.82
CA LEU A 114 4.31 0.32 11.36
C LEU A 114 2.90 0.56 10.85
N ILE A 115 1.89 -0.07 11.44
CA ILE A 115 0.50 0.13 11.01
C ILE A 115 0.05 1.57 11.27
N GLU A 116 0.48 2.17 12.38
CA GLU A 116 0.20 3.57 12.69
C GLU A 116 0.77 4.48 11.62
N TRP A 117 2.01 4.25 11.20
CA TRP A 117 2.66 5.01 10.15
C TRP A 117 1.94 4.85 8.80
N ILE A 118 1.55 3.62 8.44
CA ILE A 118 0.80 3.36 7.20
C ILE A 118 -0.51 4.15 7.22
N PHE A 119 -1.24 4.07 8.33
CA PHE A 119 -2.52 4.79 8.47
C PHE A 119 -2.30 6.30 8.36
N ASP A 120 -1.27 6.83 9.02
CA ASP A 120 -0.97 8.27 8.97
C ASP A 120 -0.68 8.74 7.54
N CYS A 121 0.09 7.97 6.77
CA CYS A 121 0.36 8.27 5.37
C CYS A 121 -0.95 8.32 4.56
N CYS A 122 -1.78 7.29 4.73
CA CYS A 122 -3.07 7.21 4.03
C CYS A 122 -4.00 8.36 4.42
N TRP A 123 -4.06 8.67 5.71
CA TRP A 123 -4.92 9.73 6.23
C TRP A 123 -4.53 11.09 5.67
N LYS A 124 -3.22 11.37 5.61
CA LYS A 124 -2.71 12.62 5.04
C LYS A 124 -3.08 12.75 3.56
N VAL A 125 -2.95 11.68 2.80
CA VAL A 125 -3.34 11.67 1.38
C VAL A 125 -4.86 11.88 1.26
N LYS A 126 -5.64 11.17 2.05
CA LYS A 126 -7.11 11.29 2.06
C LYS A 126 -7.55 12.72 2.38
N GLN A 127 -6.87 13.38 3.31
CA GLN A 127 -7.18 14.76 3.71
C GLN A 127 -6.60 15.81 2.78
N GLY A 128 -5.86 15.42 1.75
CA GLY A 128 -5.24 16.35 0.82
C GLY A 128 -4.09 17.15 1.41
N LYS A 129 -3.43 16.64 2.45
CA LYS A 129 -2.36 17.34 3.16
C LYS A 129 -0.96 17.03 2.62
N VAL A 130 -0.86 16.20 1.60
CA VAL A 130 0.40 15.86 0.92
C VAL A 130 0.40 16.52 -0.45
N LYS A 131 1.47 17.22 -0.77
CA LYS A 131 1.62 17.90 -2.06
C LYS A 131 2.12 16.98 -3.15
#